data_97813a351caf69495fe70483cb033755
#
_entry.id   97813a351caf69495fe70483cb033755
#
_cell.length_a   1.000
_cell.length_b   1.000
_cell.length_c   1.000
_cell.angle_alpha   90.00
_cell.angle_beta   90.00
_cell.angle_gamma   90.00
#
_symmetry.space_group_name_H-M   'P 1'
#
loop_
_entity.id
_entity.type
_entity.pdbx_description
1 polymer ?
#
loop_
_entity_poly.entity_id
_entity_poly.type
_entity_poly.pdbx_seq_one_letter_code
_entity_poly.pdbx_strand_id
1 'polypeptide(L)'
;MRHRVTKKILGRDKEHRKALMSNLSSQLIEHGKINTTLSKAKVLRPFVEKLITKAKKPHKGGDKLVKFNTVKDLRKYLRNEETIKKLIEEVAPKYLDRAGGYTRIVKTGERDGDKAPTARIELVKGKETKKEEVKKASPKKKVEKNEK
;
A
#
# COMPACT_ATOMS: atom_id res chain seq x y z
N MET A 1 -33.77 -13.23 -5.13
CA MET A 1 -32.71 -12.42 -5.76
C MET A 1 -31.78 -11.85 -4.69
N ARG A 2 -30.45 -11.82 -4.92
CA ARG A 2 -29.48 -11.20 -3.98
C ARG A 2 -29.27 -9.74 -4.38
N HIS A 3 -30.04 -8.83 -3.82
CA HIS A 3 -29.87 -7.40 -4.06
C HIS A 3 -28.69 -6.83 -3.25
N ARG A 4 -27.96 -5.84 -3.79
CA ARG A 4 -26.88 -5.09 -3.13
C ARG A 4 -25.70 -5.93 -2.61
N VAL A 5 -25.42 -7.10 -3.19
CA VAL A 5 -24.27 -7.91 -2.81
C VAL A 5 -22.99 -7.32 -3.44
N THR A 6 -22.33 -6.45 -2.70
CA THR A 6 -21.06 -5.80 -3.11
C THR A 6 -19.82 -6.63 -2.79
N LYS A 7 -19.93 -7.61 -1.90
CA LYS A 7 -18.79 -8.41 -1.43
C LYS A 7 -18.48 -9.55 -2.40
N LYS A 8 -17.35 -9.47 -3.09
CA LYS A 8 -16.82 -10.60 -3.88
C LYS A 8 -16.17 -11.62 -2.95
N ILE A 9 -16.68 -12.84 -2.93
CA ILE A 9 -16.24 -13.93 -2.06
C ILE A 9 -14.90 -14.53 -2.53
N LEU A 10 -14.56 -14.43 -3.81
CA LEU A 10 -13.34 -14.98 -4.44
C LEU A 10 -13.20 -16.50 -4.29
N GLY A 11 -14.33 -17.23 -4.14
CA GLY A 11 -14.32 -18.67 -3.93
C GLY A 11 -13.65 -19.10 -2.61
N ARG A 12 -13.65 -18.23 -1.57
CA ARG A 12 -12.97 -18.48 -0.29
C ARG A 12 -13.90 -18.25 0.89
N ASP A 13 -13.68 -19.00 1.95
CA ASP A 13 -14.28 -18.77 3.26
C ASP A 13 -13.84 -17.41 3.86
N LYS A 14 -14.42 -17.03 4.97
CA LYS A 14 -14.20 -15.71 5.59
C LYS A 14 -12.74 -15.53 6.06
N GLU A 15 -12.18 -16.52 6.74
CA GLU A 15 -10.85 -16.39 7.34
C GLU A 15 -9.75 -16.44 6.26
N HIS A 16 -9.86 -17.36 5.30
CA HIS A 16 -8.95 -17.45 4.17
C HIS A 16 -8.97 -16.16 3.32
N ARG A 17 -10.16 -15.57 3.09
CA ARG A 17 -10.29 -14.29 2.38
C ARG A 17 -9.65 -13.15 3.15
N LYS A 18 -9.82 -13.09 4.50
CA LYS A 18 -9.17 -12.09 5.36
C LYS A 18 -7.65 -12.20 5.28
N ALA A 19 -7.11 -13.43 5.37
CA ALA A 19 -5.68 -13.69 5.25
C ALA A 19 -5.14 -13.28 3.86
N LEU A 20 -5.87 -13.63 2.78
CA LEU A 20 -5.51 -13.21 1.42
C LEU A 20 -5.43 -11.69 1.28
N MET A 21 -6.42 -10.95 1.78
CA MET A 21 -6.44 -9.48 1.71
C MET A 21 -5.30 -8.87 2.53
N SER A 22 -5.03 -9.41 3.71
CA SER A 22 -3.89 -8.99 4.55
C SER A 22 -2.57 -9.16 3.80
N ASN A 23 -2.29 -10.35 3.26
CA ASN A 23 -1.05 -10.65 2.56
C ASN A 23 -0.86 -9.79 1.30
N LEU A 24 -1.90 -9.67 0.45
CA LEU A 24 -1.83 -8.83 -0.75
C LEU A 24 -1.64 -7.34 -0.41
N SER A 25 -2.24 -6.87 0.69
CA SER A 25 -2.05 -5.49 1.14
C SER A 25 -0.63 -5.25 1.64
N SER A 26 -0.07 -6.18 2.41
CA SER A 26 1.32 -6.11 2.88
C SER A 26 2.29 -6.04 1.70
N GLN A 27 2.15 -6.94 0.74
CA GLN A 27 2.97 -6.96 -0.47
C GLN A 27 2.85 -5.65 -1.28
N LEU A 28 1.64 -5.09 -1.39
CA LEU A 28 1.45 -3.82 -2.11
C LEU A 28 2.11 -2.64 -1.38
N ILE A 29 2.06 -2.60 -0.05
CA ILE A 29 2.70 -1.57 0.77
C ILE A 29 4.23 -1.70 0.71
N GLU A 30 4.75 -2.92 0.74
CA GLU A 30 6.19 -3.21 0.72
C GLU A 30 6.83 -2.89 -0.64
N HIS A 31 6.21 -3.33 -1.73
CA HIS A 31 6.78 -3.24 -3.07
C HIS A 31 6.22 -2.08 -3.91
N GLY A 32 5.14 -1.41 -3.45
CA GLY A 32 4.48 -0.32 -4.17
C GLY A 32 3.66 -0.77 -5.39
N LYS A 33 3.90 -1.97 -5.93
CA LYS A 33 3.17 -2.59 -7.06
C LYS A 33 3.19 -4.11 -6.96
N ILE A 34 2.08 -4.75 -7.32
CA ILE A 34 1.98 -6.21 -7.40
C ILE A 34 1.19 -6.64 -8.64
N ASN A 35 1.53 -7.80 -9.20
CA ASN A 35 0.78 -8.44 -10.28
C ASN A 35 -0.15 -9.50 -9.67
N THR A 36 -1.43 -9.50 -10.10
CA THR A 36 -2.41 -10.46 -9.62
C THR A 36 -3.57 -10.59 -10.61
N THR A 37 -4.57 -11.42 -10.35
CA THR A 37 -5.76 -11.47 -11.20
C THR A 37 -6.60 -10.22 -11.05
N LEU A 38 -7.26 -9.80 -12.13
CA LEU A 38 -8.11 -8.61 -12.15
C LEU A 38 -9.20 -8.62 -11.07
N SER A 39 -9.76 -9.82 -10.78
CA SER A 39 -10.77 -10.00 -9.73
C SER A 39 -10.23 -9.70 -8.34
N LYS A 40 -9.01 -10.18 -8.02
CA LYS A 40 -8.33 -9.90 -6.74
C LYS A 40 -7.96 -8.43 -6.63
N ALA A 41 -7.40 -7.82 -7.70
CA ALA A 41 -7.05 -6.41 -7.73
C ALA A 41 -8.27 -5.49 -7.46
N LYS A 42 -9.43 -5.81 -8.08
CA LYS A 42 -10.68 -5.06 -7.87
C LYS A 42 -11.20 -5.12 -6.43
N VAL A 43 -10.97 -6.23 -5.72
CA VAL A 43 -11.37 -6.36 -4.30
C VAL A 43 -10.34 -5.73 -3.37
N LEU A 44 -9.06 -5.82 -3.72
CA LEU A 44 -7.96 -5.26 -2.95
C LEU A 44 -7.98 -3.73 -2.91
N ARG A 45 -8.32 -3.08 -4.03
CA ARG A 45 -8.35 -1.62 -4.17
C ARG A 45 -9.08 -0.91 -3.02
N PRO A 46 -10.38 -1.13 -2.79
CA PRO A 46 -11.11 -0.44 -1.72
C PRO A 46 -10.59 -0.82 -0.33
N PHE A 47 -10.03 -2.01 -0.17
CA PHE A 47 -9.46 -2.45 1.10
C PHE A 47 -8.20 -1.65 1.45
N VAL A 48 -7.23 -1.56 0.54
CA VAL A 48 -5.99 -0.79 0.75
C VAL A 48 -6.26 0.70 0.86
N GLU A 49 -7.16 1.26 0.08
CA GLU A 49 -7.53 2.68 0.17
C GLU A 49 -8.07 3.06 1.55
N LYS A 50 -8.87 2.17 2.18
CA LYS A 50 -9.30 2.35 3.56
C LYS A 50 -8.15 2.32 4.56
N LEU A 51 -7.14 1.44 4.35
CA LEU A 51 -5.96 1.38 5.21
C LEU A 51 -5.12 2.67 5.11
N ILE A 52 -4.89 3.17 3.90
CA ILE A 52 -4.17 4.42 3.68
C ILE A 52 -4.92 5.61 4.33
N THR A 53 -6.24 5.68 4.16
CA THR A 53 -7.06 6.73 4.80
C THR A 53 -6.96 6.69 6.32
N LYS A 54 -6.94 5.49 6.94
CA LYS A 54 -6.72 5.34 8.38
C LYS A 54 -5.30 5.76 8.78
N ALA A 55 -4.30 5.36 8.02
CA ALA A 55 -2.90 5.69 8.30
C ALA A 55 -2.57 7.19 8.18
N LYS A 56 -3.39 7.98 7.49
CA LYS A 56 -3.26 9.44 7.39
C LYS A 56 -3.69 10.18 8.67
N LYS A 57 -4.54 9.58 9.51
CA LYS A 57 -5.10 10.26 10.70
C LYS A 57 -4.04 10.82 11.64
N PRO A 58 -2.97 10.09 12.02
CA PRO A 58 -1.93 10.60 12.91
C PRO A 58 -1.21 11.86 12.39
N HIS A 59 -1.12 11.99 11.07
CA HIS A 59 -0.44 13.15 10.46
C HIS A 59 -1.30 14.41 10.40
N LYS A 60 -2.61 14.28 10.64
CA LYS A 60 -3.54 15.43 10.67
C LYS A 60 -3.74 16.01 12.07
N GLY A 61 -3.60 15.19 13.12
CA GLY A 61 -3.93 15.59 14.49
C GLY A 61 -2.75 15.63 15.47
N GLY A 62 -1.55 15.14 15.09
CA GLY A 62 -0.33 15.27 15.91
C GLY A 62 -0.25 14.47 17.21
N ASP A 63 -1.36 13.97 17.75
CA ASP A 63 -1.42 13.34 19.05
C ASP A 63 -0.86 11.91 19.08
N LYS A 64 -0.03 11.60 20.09
CA LYS A 64 0.50 10.26 20.34
C LYS A 64 -0.62 9.22 20.51
N LEU A 65 -1.72 9.61 21.15
CA LEU A 65 -2.89 8.75 21.35
C LEU A 65 -3.56 8.37 20.02
N VAL A 66 -3.68 9.31 19.08
CA VAL A 66 -4.22 9.04 17.75
C VAL A 66 -3.33 8.08 16.98
N LYS A 67 -1.99 8.23 17.09
CA LYS A 67 -1.03 7.28 16.47
C LYS A 67 -1.20 5.88 17.07
N PHE A 68 -1.28 5.74 18.38
CA PHE A 68 -1.48 4.46 19.06
C PHE A 68 -2.79 3.78 18.63
N ASN A 69 -3.91 4.51 18.65
CA ASN A 69 -5.20 3.98 18.22
C ASN A 69 -5.21 3.57 16.75
N THR A 70 -4.52 4.32 15.87
CA THR A 70 -4.37 3.97 14.46
C THR A 70 -3.60 2.67 14.28
N VAL A 71 -2.48 2.48 14.99
CA VAL A 71 -1.71 1.23 14.96
C VAL A 71 -2.59 0.05 15.42
N LYS A 72 -3.31 0.20 16.54
CA LYS A 72 -4.25 -0.83 17.04
C LYS A 72 -5.33 -1.19 16.03
N ASP A 73 -5.85 -0.21 15.30
CA ASP A 73 -6.84 -0.45 14.26
C ASP A 73 -6.24 -1.14 13.03
N LEU A 74 -5.02 -0.78 12.62
CA LEU A 74 -4.34 -1.39 11.47
C LEU A 74 -3.94 -2.85 11.74
N ARG A 75 -3.58 -3.21 12.97
CA ARG A 75 -3.29 -4.59 13.40
C ARG A 75 -4.45 -5.57 13.17
N LYS A 76 -5.70 -5.08 13.12
CA LYS A 76 -6.88 -5.92 12.77
C LYS A 76 -6.85 -6.42 11.32
N TYR A 77 -6.10 -5.74 10.44
CA TYR A 77 -6.05 -5.97 9.00
C TYR A 77 -4.69 -6.43 8.51
N LEU A 78 -3.61 -5.92 9.08
CA LEU A 78 -2.23 -6.23 8.73
C LEU A 78 -1.56 -6.97 9.90
N ARG A 79 -0.90 -8.10 9.59
CA ARG A 79 -0.25 -8.93 10.63
C ARG A 79 1.17 -8.47 10.94
N ASN A 80 1.89 -7.95 9.93
CA ASN A 80 3.29 -7.55 10.07
C ASN A 80 3.39 -6.09 10.58
N GLU A 81 4.09 -5.90 11.69
CA GLU A 81 4.30 -4.57 12.29
C GLU A 81 5.18 -3.65 11.43
N GLU A 82 6.16 -4.22 10.73
CA GLU A 82 7.02 -3.47 9.82
C GLU A 82 6.21 -2.85 8.67
N THR A 83 5.27 -3.62 8.10
CA THR A 83 4.34 -3.11 7.09
C THR A 83 3.47 -1.97 7.64
N ILE A 84 3.01 -2.07 8.90
CA ILE A 84 2.24 -1.00 9.55
C ILE A 84 3.09 0.26 9.73
N LYS A 85 4.32 0.11 10.22
CA LYS A 85 5.28 1.24 10.34
C LYS A 85 5.51 1.89 8.99
N LYS A 86 5.85 1.11 7.96
CA LYS A 86 6.04 1.60 6.59
C LYS A 86 4.82 2.32 6.04
N LEU A 87 3.62 1.79 6.29
CA LEU A 87 2.37 2.42 5.87
C LEU A 87 2.18 3.80 6.52
N ILE A 88 2.45 3.93 7.83
CA ILE A 88 2.27 5.19 8.56
C ILE A 88 3.39 6.18 8.25
N GLU A 89 4.65 5.74 8.23
CA GLU A 89 5.81 6.64 8.20
C GLU A 89 6.26 7.01 6.78
N GLU A 90 6.08 6.11 5.79
CA GLU A 90 6.55 6.33 4.42
C GLU A 90 5.42 6.55 3.42
N VAL A 91 4.33 5.77 3.53
CA VAL A 91 3.26 5.79 2.53
C VAL A 91 2.24 6.89 2.82
N ALA A 92 1.73 6.97 4.05
CA ALA A 92 0.68 7.93 4.40
C ALA A 92 1.07 9.40 4.17
N PRO A 93 2.30 9.85 4.47
CA PRO A 93 2.72 11.24 4.22
C PRO A 93 2.63 11.65 2.75
N LYS A 94 2.90 10.73 1.82
CA LYS A 94 2.86 10.98 0.37
C LYS A 94 1.45 11.32 -0.15
N TYR A 95 0.41 11.01 0.64
CA TYR A 95 -0.99 11.16 0.25
C TYR A 95 -1.80 12.12 1.12
N LEU A 96 -1.17 12.94 1.97
CA LEU A 96 -1.89 13.80 2.91
C LEU A 96 -2.90 14.71 2.22
N ASP A 97 -2.52 15.33 1.10
CA ASP A 97 -3.34 16.27 0.33
C ASP A 97 -4.38 15.58 -0.57
N ARG A 98 -4.27 14.25 -0.75
CA ARG A 98 -5.15 13.52 -1.67
C ARG A 98 -6.34 12.94 -0.90
N ALA A 99 -7.56 13.22 -1.32
CA ALA A 99 -8.79 12.74 -0.66
C ALA A 99 -9.05 11.24 -0.88
N GLY A 100 -8.58 10.65 -2.00
CA GLY A 100 -8.78 9.25 -2.36
C GLY A 100 -8.06 8.87 -3.65
N GLY A 101 -8.33 7.65 -4.19
CA GLY A 101 -7.71 7.19 -5.43
C GLY A 101 -6.18 7.00 -5.29
N TYR A 102 -5.75 6.37 -4.20
CA TYR A 102 -4.33 6.12 -3.92
C TYR A 102 -3.75 5.00 -4.75
N THR A 103 -4.59 4.18 -5.36
CA THR A 103 -4.18 3.01 -6.14
C THR A 103 -4.68 3.09 -7.57
N ARG A 104 -3.92 2.49 -8.48
CA ARG A 104 -4.29 2.33 -9.90
C ARG A 104 -4.21 0.87 -10.28
N ILE A 105 -5.15 0.39 -11.11
CA ILE A 105 -5.17 -0.95 -11.67
C ILE A 105 -4.91 -0.83 -13.18
N VAL A 106 -3.86 -1.51 -13.64
CA VAL A 106 -3.49 -1.60 -15.05
C VAL A 106 -3.71 -3.05 -15.48
N LYS A 107 -4.51 -3.29 -16.52
CA LYS A 107 -4.68 -4.63 -17.10
C LYS A 107 -3.39 -5.03 -17.81
N THR A 108 -2.91 -6.25 -17.56
CA THR A 108 -1.64 -6.75 -18.13
C THR A 108 -1.82 -7.87 -19.16
N GLY A 109 -3.06 -8.25 -19.44
CA GLY A 109 -3.37 -9.33 -20.38
C GLY A 109 -3.99 -10.54 -19.69
N GLU A 110 -3.76 -11.70 -20.23
CA GLU A 110 -4.23 -12.99 -19.73
C GLU A 110 -3.05 -13.81 -19.22
N ARG A 111 -3.33 -14.72 -18.30
CA ARG A 111 -2.31 -15.64 -17.76
C ARG A 111 -2.21 -16.87 -18.66
N ASP A 112 -0.97 -17.28 -18.98
CA ASP A 112 -0.72 -18.50 -19.72
C ASP A 112 -1.30 -19.71 -18.97
N GLY A 113 -1.90 -20.64 -19.69
CA GLY A 113 -2.53 -21.85 -19.18
C GLY A 113 -4.04 -21.72 -18.99
N ASP A 114 -4.53 -20.84 -18.12
CA ASP A 114 -5.97 -20.72 -17.81
C ASP A 114 -6.65 -19.48 -18.41
N LYS A 115 -5.92 -18.64 -19.15
CA LYS A 115 -6.40 -17.38 -19.76
C LYS A 115 -7.13 -16.44 -18.77
N ALA A 116 -6.80 -16.56 -17.47
CA ALA A 116 -7.38 -15.70 -16.46
C ALA A 116 -6.91 -14.24 -16.66
N PRO A 117 -7.81 -13.23 -16.64
CA PRO A 117 -7.43 -11.85 -16.80
C PRO A 117 -6.54 -11.37 -15.63
N THR A 118 -5.35 -10.89 -15.96
CA THR A 118 -4.35 -10.38 -15.02
C THR A 118 -4.34 -8.86 -14.98
N ALA A 119 -3.90 -8.33 -13.86
CA ALA A 119 -3.74 -6.91 -13.66
C ALA A 119 -2.62 -6.61 -12.68
N ARG A 120 -1.95 -5.50 -12.90
CA ARG A 120 -1.05 -4.87 -11.94
C ARG A 120 -1.85 -3.85 -11.13
N ILE A 121 -1.80 -3.97 -9.81
CA ILE A 121 -2.23 -2.90 -8.92
C ILE A 121 -1.01 -2.20 -8.37
N GLU A 122 -1.02 -0.88 -8.38
CA GLU A 122 0.12 -0.06 -7.95
C GLU A 122 -0.34 1.16 -7.15
N LEU A 123 0.51 1.62 -6.27
CA LEU A 123 0.35 2.88 -5.57
C LEU A 123 0.64 4.02 -6.54
N VAL A 124 -0.28 4.98 -6.66
CA VAL A 124 -0.09 6.17 -7.50
C VAL A 124 1.02 7.01 -6.88
N LYS A 125 1.94 7.55 -7.69
CA LYS A 125 2.99 8.44 -7.21
C LYS A 125 2.36 9.59 -6.42
N GLY A 126 2.71 9.69 -5.14
CA GLY A 126 2.37 10.81 -4.28
C GLY A 126 3.35 11.96 -4.46
N LYS A 127 3.08 13.11 -3.82
CA LYS A 127 4.09 14.17 -3.72
C LYS A 127 5.28 13.64 -2.91
N GLU A 128 6.49 13.80 -3.44
CA GLU A 128 7.72 13.44 -2.72
C GLU A 128 7.84 14.36 -1.50
N THR A 129 7.95 13.77 -0.32
CA THR A 129 8.22 14.55 0.89
C THR A 129 9.70 14.94 0.90
N LYS A 130 10.03 16.19 1.25
CA LYS A 130 11.39 16.77 1.25
C LYS A 130 12.49 15.94 1.94
N LYS A 131 12.13 14.86 2.68
CA LYS A 131 13.11 13.95 3.31
C LYS A 131 13.86 13.04 2.32
N GLU A 132 13.35 12.80 1.12
CA GLU A 132 14.06 11.97 0.11
C GLU A 132 15.08 12.79 -0.70
N GLU A 133 14.90 14.11 -0.82
CA GLU A 133 15.85 14.98 -1.52
C GLU A 133 17.20 15.11 -0.80
N VAL A 134 17.20 15.08 0.54
CA VAL A 134 18.43 15.20 1.35
C VAL A 134 19.32 13.94 1.23
N LYS A 135 18.76 12.77 0.97
CA LYS A 135 19.56 11.52 0.79
C LYS A 135 20.17 11.37 -0.59
N LYS A 136 19.68 12.10 -1.60
CA LYS A 136 20.24 12.08 -2.97
C LYS A 136 21.33 13.14 -3.19
N ALA A 137 21.50 14.08 -2.25
CA ALA A 137 22.42 15.21 -2.36
C ALA A 137 23.72 15.04 -1.55
N SER A 138 24.14 13.82 -1.20
CA SER A 138 25.44 13.60 -0.58
C SER A 138 26.54 13.63 -1.66
N PRO A 139 27.46 14.61 -1.66
CA PRO A 139 28.50 14.68 -2.68
C PRO A 139 29.52 13.55 -2.47
N LYS A 140 29.83 12.85 -3.54
CA LYS A 140 31.00 11.96 -3.62
C LYS A 140 32.24 12.79 -3.28
N LYS A 141 32.85 12.57 -2.10
CA LYS A 141 34.19 13.09 -1.80
C LYS A 141 35.18 12.47 -2.79
N LYS A 142 35.73 13.31 -3.64
CA LYS A 142 36.94 13.00 -4.40
C LYS A 142 38.07 12.75 -3.39
N VAL A 143 38.61 11.56 -3.46
CA VAL A 143 39.93 11.27 -2.86
C VAL A 143 40.94 11.75 -3.88
N GLU A 144 41.52 12.91 -3.65
CA GLU A 144 42.75 13.31 -4.33
C GLU A 144 43.91 12.60 -3.67
N LYS A 145 44.60 11.76 -4.46
CA LYS A 145 45.95 11.31 -4.21
C LYS A 145 46.87 12.52 -4.28
N ASN A 146 47.63 12.77 -3.23
CA ASN A 146 48.87 13.51 -3.32
C ASN A 146 50.00 12.53 -3.04
N GLU A 147 50.68 12.17 -4.12
CA GLU A 147 52.06 11.70 -4.08
C GLU A 147 52.99 12.91 -3.87
N LYS A 148 53.82 12.86 -2.84
CA LYS A 148 55.22 13.25 -2.85
C LYS A 148 55.90 12.72 -1.59
#